data_1af0816f1ffde0883227cdee002aac53
#
_entry.id   1af0816f1ffde0883227cdee002aac53
#
_cell.length_a   1.000
_cell.length_b   1.000
_cell.length_c   1.000
_cell.angle_alpha   90.00
_cell.angle_beta   90.00
_cell.angle_gamma   90.00
#
_symmetry.space_group_name_H-M   'P 1'
#
loop_
_entity.id
_entity.type
_entity.pdbx_description
1 polymer ?
#
loop_
_entity_poly.entity_id
_entity_poly.type
_entity_poly.pdbx_seq_one_letter_code
_entity_poly.pdbx_strand_id
1 'polypeptide(L)'
;MARILIVEDDSDLNNAYKIILENEGYDVVSVFNGQEALDALKTFNPDLILLDLLMPVMGGLQFLQEYELDKHKQVKVLIFTNMENSPEVNEAYNLGAHRAIIKSWTAPQNLTRVVDDALGNGSAATTGNK
;
A
#
# COMPACT_ATOMS: atom_id res chain seq x y z
N MET A 1 13.81 -6.71 8.33
CA MET A 1 13.27 -6.54 6.98
C MET A 1 11.81 -6.14 7.03
N ALA A 2 11.43 -5.11 6.32
CA ALA A 2 10.05 -4.65 6.36
C ALA A 2 9.11 -5.62 5.65
N ARG A 3 7.88 -5.68 6.11
CA ARG A 3 6.83 -6.53 5.57
C ARG A 3 5.80 -5.68 4.85
N ILE A 4 5.46 -6.08 3.65
CA ILE A 4 4.55 -5.32 2.80
C ILE A 4 3.40 -6.21 2.35
N LEU A 5 2.18 -5.70 2.50
CA LEU A 5 0.98 -6.33 1.95
C LEU A 5 0.55 -5.55 0.72
N ILE A 6 0.42 -6.22 -0.41
CA ILE A 6 -0.08 -5.63 -1.64
C ILE A 6 -1.53 -6.05 -1.83
N VAL A 7 -2.42 -5.08 -2.03
CA VAL A 7 -3.83 -5.33 -2.28
C VAL A 7 -4.17 -4.69 -3.62
N GLU A 8 -4.21 -5.48 -4.68
CA GLU A 8 -4.35 -5.02 -6.05
C GLU A 8 -5.05 -6.09 -6.88
N ASP A 9 -6.18 -5.75 -7.50
CA ASP A 9 -6.97 -6.72 -8.26
C ASP A 9 -6.44 -6.97 -9.67
N ASP A 10 -5.64 -6.07 -10.23
CA ASP A 10 -5.02 -6.30 -11.54
C ASP A 10 -3.85 -7.26 -11.33
N SER A 11 -3.96 -8.46 -11.90
CA SER A 11 -2.96 -9.50 -11.64
C SER A 11 -1.59 -9.15 -12.17
N ASP A 12 -1.51 -8.43 -13.29
CA ASP A 12 -0.21 -8.04 -13.85
C ASP A 12 0.48 -7.02 -12.97
N LEU A 13 -0.26 -6.00 -12.50
CA LEU A 13 0.30 -5.00 -11.59
C LEU A 13 0.66 -5.63 -10.25
N ASN A 14 -0.22 -6.48 -9.72
CA ASN A 14 0.03 -7.17 -8.46
C ASN A 14 1.35 -7.93 -8.53
N ASN A 15 1.53 -8.71 -9.59
CA ASN A 15 2.74 -9.51 -9.75
C ASN A 15 3.98 -8.62 -9.95
N ALA A 16 3.86 -7.55 -10.74
CA ALA A 16 4.98 -6.65 -10.98
C ALA A 16 5.43 -5.98 -9.68
N TYR A 17 4.50 -5.48 -8.89
CA TYR A 17 4.83 -4.85 -7.63
C TYR A 17 5.49 -5.84 -6.67
N LYS A 18 4.97 -7.07 -6.62
CA LYS A 18 5.54 -8.09 -5.76
C LYS A 18 6.99 -8.39 -6.13
N ILE A 19 7.26 -8.58 -7.41
CA ILE A 19 8.62 -8.88 -7.88
C ILE A 19 9.57 -7.73 -7.55
N ILE A 20 9.16 -6.51 -7.82
CA ILE A 20 10.00 -5.33 -7.57
C ILE A 20 10.37 -5.24 -6.10
N LEU A 21 9.40 -5.39 -5.21
CA LEU A 21 9.63 -5.22 -3.78
C LEU A 21 10.40 -6.41 -3.19
N GLU A 22 10.13 -7.62 -3.67
CA GLU A 22 10.91 -8.77 -3.22
C GLU A 22 12.38 -8.66 -3.64
N ASN A 23 12.63 -8.11 -4.83
CA ASN A 23 14.01 -7.91 -5.28
C ASN A 23 14.75 -6.89 -4.41
N GLU A 24 14.02 -6.01 -3.73
CA GLU A 24 14.64 -5.04 -2.81
C GLU A 24 14.82 -5.62 -1.41
N GLY A 25 14.41 -6.85 -1.20
CA GLY A 25 14.62 -7.51 0.08
C GLY A 25 13.43 -7.45 1.03
N TYR A 26 12.30 -6.89 0.61
CA TYR A 26 11.11 -6.86 1.45
C TYR A 26 10.42 -8.22 1.51
N ASP A 27 9.76 -8.49 2.62
CA ASP A 27 8.92 -9.67 2.79
C ASP A 27 7.52 -9.30 2.32
N VAL A 28 7.05 -9.88 1.22
CA VAL A 28 5.84 -9.41 0.53
C VAL A 28 4.79 -10.51 0.49
N VAL A 29 3.58 -10.15 0.89
CA VAL A 29 2.37 -10.94 0.65
C VAL A 29 1.48 -10.11 -0.28
N SER A 30 0.91 -10.72 -1.30
CA SER A 30 0.02 -10.02 -2.21
C SER A 30 -1.33 -10.72 -2.29
N VAL A 31 -2.39 -9.92 -2.34
CA VAL A 31 -3.77 -10.38 -2.43
C VAL A 31 -4.51 -9.53 -3.44
N PHE A 32 -5.75 -9.91 -3.78
CA PHE A 32 -6.43 -9.34 -4.93
C PHE A 32 -7.68 -8.53 -4.58
N ASN A 33 -8.07 -8.48 -3.32
CA ASN A 33 -9.21 -7.66 -2.88
C ASN A 33 -9.15 -7.46 -1.37
N GLY A 34 -10.06 -6.63 -0.86
CA GLY A 34 -10.07 -6.30 0.56
C GLY A 34 -10.39 -7.46 1.47
N GLN A 35 -11.22 -8.40 1.03
CA GLN A 35 -11.55 -9.56 1.84
C GLN A 35 -10.32 -10.45 2.03
N GLU A 36 -9.59 -10.69 0.95
CA GLU A 36 -8.34 -11.46 1.04
C GLU A 36 -7.32 -10.75 1.92
N ALA A 37 -7.31 -9.41 1.87
CA ALA A 37 -6.42 -8.63 2.72
C ALA A 37 -6.74 -8.83 4.20
N LEU A 38 -8.02 -8.77 4.57
CA LEU A 38 -8.41 -9.01 5.95
C LEU A 38 -8.02 -10.41 6.41
N ASP A 39 -8.21 -11.40 5.53
CA ASP A 39 -7.82 -12.77 5.86
C ASP A 39 -6.30 -12.89 6.05
N ALA A 40 -5.52 -12.26 5.19
CA ALA A 40 -4.05 -12.29 5.29
C ALA A 40 -3.56 -11.65 6.59
N LEU A 41 -4.25 -10.60 7.03
CA LEU A 41 -3.85 -9.87 8.24
C LEU A 41 -4.05 -10.67 9.53
N LYS A 42 -4.73 -11.82 9.46
CA LYS A 42 -4.85 -12.71 10.62
C LYS A 42 -3.51 -13.35 10.97
N THR A 43 -2.63 -13.50 9.99
CA THR A 43 -1.35 -14.19 10.19
C THR A 43 -0.13 -13.38 9.73
N PHE A 44 -0.34 -12.24 9.07
CA PHE A 44 0.74 -11.43 8.55
C PHE A 44 0.61 -10.00 9.09
N ASN A 45 1.67 -9.51 9.70
CA ASN A 45 1.67 -8.16 10.29
C ASN A 45 2.53 -7.24 9.41
N PRO A 46 1.94 -6.49 8.49
CA PRO A 46 2.72 -5.64 7.60
C PRO A 46 3.18 -4.37 8.30
N ASP A 47 4.26 -3.82 7.81
CA ASP A 47 4.70 -2.47 8.14
C ASP A 47 4.07 -1.47 7.19
N LEU A 48 3.71 -1.90 6.00
CA LEU A 48 3.14 -1.06 4.97
C LEU A 48 2.15 -1.86 4.12
N ILE A 49 1.06 -1.21 3.74
CA ILE A 49 0.05 -1.77 2.84
C ILE A 49 -0.02 -0.90 1.59
N LEU A 50 0.17 -1.53 0.41
CA LEU A 50 -0.13 -0.89 -0.87
C LEU A 50 -1.56 -1.26 -1.23
N LEU A 51 -2.43 -0.28 -1.37
CA LEU A 51 -3.86 -0.51 -1.46
C LEU A 51 -4.47 0.20 -2.66
N ASP A 52 -5.12 -0.56 -3.54
CA ASP A 52 -5.97 0.00 -4.57
C ASP A 52 -7.36 0.25 -3.97
N LEU A 53 -8.01 1.33 -4.35
CA LEU A 53 -9.34 1.65 -3.82
C LEU A 53 -10.46 0.95 -4.56
N LEU A 54 -10.33 0.76 -5.86
CA LEU A 54 -11.40 0.19 -6.70
C LEU A 54 -11.11 -1.27 -7.00
N MET A 55 -11.76 -2.16 -6.27
CA MET A 55 -11.56 -3.60 -6.41
C MET A 55 -12.91 -4.31 -6.27
N PRO A 56 -13.07 -5.50 -6.90
CA PRO A 56 -14.28 -6.29 -6.68
C PRO A 56 -14.30 -6.90 -5.30
N VAL A 57 -15.42 -7.48 -4.93
CA VAL A 57 -15.68 -8.16 -3.67
C VAL A 57 -15.67 -7.19 -2.49
N MET A 58 -14.51 -6.67 -2.14
CA MET A 58 -14.38 -5.64 -1.11
C MET A 58 -13.34 -4.62 -1.57
N GLY A 59 -13.77 -3.37 -1.73
CA GLY A 59 -12.89 -2.29 -2.14
C GLY A 59 -12.02 -1.78 -1.01
N GLY A 60 -11.12 -0.84 -1.36
CA GLY A 60 -10.15 -0.33 -0.42
C GLY A 60 -10.75 0.43 0.76
N LEU A 61 -11.77 1.24 0.53
CA LEU A 61 -12.38 2.00 1.63
C LEU A 61 -13.05 1.07 2.65
N GLN A 62 -13.80 0.09 2.17
CA GLN A 62 -14.42 -0.86 3.09
C GLN A 62 -13.36 -1.65 3.85
N PHE A 63 -12.28 -2.03 3.16
CA PHE A 63 -11.16 -2.70 3.83
C PHE A 63 -10.60 -1.84 4.95
N LEU A 64 -10.35 -0.56 4.69
CA LEU A 64 -9.79 0.33 5.71
C LEU A 64 -10.72 0.48 6.91
N GLN A 65 -12.03 0.54 6.66
CA GLN A 65 -13.01 0.64 7.73
C GLN A 65 -12.99 -0.63 8.59
N GLU A 66 -12.96 -1.81 7.96
CA GLU A 66 -13.03 -3.06 8.69
C GLU A 66 -11.72 -3.41 9.38
N TYR A 67 -10.60 -2.99 8.81
CA TYR A 67 -9.30 -3.16 9.45
C TYR A 67 -9.14 -2.25 10.66
N GLU A 68 -9.90 -1.16 10.71
CA GLU A 68 -9.80 -0.18 11.79
C GLU A 68 -8.37 0.36 11.88
N LEU A 69 -7.95 1.03 10.80
CA LEU A 69 -6.57 1.49 10.66
C LEU A 69 -6.12 2.37 11.82
N ASP A 70 -7.03 3.11 12.42
CA ASP A 70 -6.71 3.96 13.57
C ASP A 70 -6.22 3.16 14.78
N LYS A 71 -6.50 1.87 14.83
CA LYS A 71 -5.99 0.98 15.87
C LYS A 71 -4.65 0.35 15.48
N HIS A 72 -4.14 0.66 14.29
CA HIS A 72 -2.89 0.08 13.78
C HIS A 72 -1.99 1.19 13.27
N LYS A 73 -1.73 2.19 14.10
CA LYS A 73 -1.05 3.43 13.68
C LYS A 73 0.38 3.23 13.21
N GLN A 74 1.00 2.12 13.57
CA GLN A 74 2.34 1.80 13.11
C GLN A 74 2.37 1.33 11.66
N VAL A 75 1.22 0.96 11.10
CA VAL A 75 1.12 0.51 9.72
C VAL A 75 0.93 1.70 8.80
N LYS A 76 1.76 1.81 7.77
CA LYS A 76 1.62 2.85 6.75
C LYS A 76 0.76 2.32 5.62
N VAL A 77 -0.23 3.10 5.16
CA VAL A 77 -1.06 2.72 4.02
C VAL A 77 -0.79 3.70 2.89
N LEU A 78 -0.32 3.17 1.77
CA LEU A 78 -0.15 3.92 0.54
C LEU A 78 -1.28 3.53 -0.41
N ILE A 79 -2.06 4.51 -0.83
CA ILE A 79 -3.15 4.30 -1.76
C ILE A 79 -2.59 4.43 -3.17
N PHE A 80 -2.78 3.41 -4.00
CA PHE A 80 -2.46 3.48 -5.42
C PHE A 80 -3.78 3.53 -6.19
N THR A 81 -4.01 4.61 -6.92
CA THR A 81 -5.28 4.82 -7.60
C THR A 81 -5.06 5.57 -8.91
N ASN A 82 -6.00 5.41 -9.84
CA ASN A 82 -6.01 6.22 -11.07
C ASN A 82 -6.78 7.52 -10.89
N MET A 83 -7.38 7.74 -9.72
CA MET A 83 -8.23 8.90 -9.46
C MET A 83 -7.56 9.87 -8.51
N GLU A 84 -7.34 11.08 -9.00
CA GLU A 84 -6.78 12.17 -8.23
C GLU A 84 -7.93 13.01 -7.66
N ASN A 85 -7.79 13.50 -6.44
CA ASN A 85 -8.74 14.41 -5.80
C ASN A 85 -10.18 13.88 -5.77
N SER A 86 -10.34 12.57 -5.69
CA SER A 86 -11.67 11.98 -5.64
C SER A 86 -12.19 11.95 -4.19
N PRO A 87 -13.52 11.86 -4.02
CA PRO A 87 -14.07 11.67 -2.67
C PRO A 87 -13.52 10.42 -1.99
N GLU A 88 -13.25 9.37 -2.76
CA GLU A 88 -12.70 8.12 -2.22
C GLU A 88 -11.30 8.33 -1.66
N VAL A 89 -10.46 9.10 -2.33
CA VAL A 89 -9.12 9.41 -1.83
C VAL A 89 -9.22 10.23 -0.55
N ASN A 90 -10.10 11.23 -0.52
CA ASN A 90 -10.29 12.04 0.67
C ASN A 90 -10.76 11.19 1.86
N GLU A 91 -11.69 10.27 1.61
CA GLU A 91 -12.15 9.38 2.66
C GLU A 91 -11.05 8.45 3.15
N ALA A 92 -10.19 7.98 2.25
CA ALA A 92 -9.06 7.16 2.64
C ALA A 92 -8.12 7.92 3.59
N TYR A 93 -7.85 9.19 3.32
CA TYR A 93 -7.07 10.01 4.25
C TYR A 93 -7.76 10.16 5.59
N ASN A 94 -9.09 10.36 5.58
CA ASN A 94 -9.86 10.46 6.83
C ASN A 94 -9.77 9.18 7.64
N LEU A 95 -9.64 8.04 6.98
CA LEU A 95 -9.52 6.74 7.62
C LEU A 95 -8.09 6.42 8.05
N GLY A 96 -7.14 7.31 7.76
CA GLY A 96 -5.78 7.15 8.24
C GLY A 96 -4.74 6.80 7.19
N ALA A 97 -5.09 6.80 5.89
CA ALA A 97 -4.10 6.53 4.85
C ALA A 97 -2.97 7.54 4.91
N HIS A 98 -1.76 7.06 4.69
CA HIS A 98 -0.56 7.86 4.80
C HIS A 98 -0.38 8.76 3.58
N ARG A 99 -0.61 8.23 2.38
CA ARG A 99 -0.37 8.95 1.13
C ARG A 99 -1.13 8.29 -0.01
N ALA A 100 -1.56 9.10 -0.98
CA ALA A 100 -2.17 8.59 -2.21
C ALA A 100 -1.22 8.84 -3.37
N ILE A 101 -1.03 7.82 -4.21
CA ILE A 101 -0.16 7.85 -5.37
C ILE A 101 -1.01 7.60 -6.61
N ILE A 102 -0.85 8.42 -7.63
CA ILE A 102 -1.59 8.25 -8.88
C ILE A 102 -0.82 7.25 -9.75
N LYS A 103 -1.47 6.12 -10.06
CA LYS A 103 -0.84 5.01 -10.79
C LYS A 103 -0.23 5.45 -12.11
N SER A 104 -0.95 6.29 -12.86
CA SER A 104 -0.50 6.72 -14.18
C SER A 104 0.70 7.64 -14.12
N TRP A 105 1.01 8.21 -12.97
CA TRP A 105 2.12 9.15 -12.82
C TRP A 105 3.36 8.50 -12.22
N THR A 106 3.25 7.25 -11.79
CA THR A 106 4.34 6.58 -11.08
C THR A 106 4.75 5.34 -11.88
N ALA A 107 5.94 5.41 -12.47
CA ALA A 107 6.48 4.25 -13.16
C ALA A 107 6.77 3.14 -12.15
N PRO A 108 6.63 1.87 -12.54
CA PRO A 108 6.89 0.78 -11.61
C PRO A 108 8.28 0.83 -10.97
N GLN A 109 9.29 1.30 -11.71
CA GLN A 109 10.64 1.37 -11.15
C GLN A 109 10.76 2.42 -10.04
N ASN A 110 9.79 3.32 -9.89
CA ASN A 110 9.80 4.30 -8.82
C ASN A 110 9.12 3.78 -7.54
N LEU A 111 8.51 2.61 -7.62
CA LEU A 111 7.76 2.05 -6.49
C LEU A 111 8.64 1.86 -5.27
N THR A 112 9.84 1.35 -5.44
CA THR A 112 10.76 1.11 -4.33
C THR A 112 11.05 2.39 -3.57
N ARG A 113 11.30 3.49 -4.29
CA ARG A 113 11.57 4.76 -3.63
C ARG A 113 10.36 5.24 -2.82
N VAL A 114 9.16 5.13 -3.38
CA VAL A 114 7.96 5.56 -2.70
C VAL A 114 7.76 4.75 -1.40
N VAL A 115 7.96 3.45 -1.48
CA VAL A 115 7.83 2.56 -0.33
C VAL A 115 8.91 2.86 0.71
N ASP A 116 10.16 3.01 0.27
CA ASP A 116 11.26 3.33 1.19
C ASP A 116 11.03 4.65 1.91
N ASP A 117 10.54 5.66 1.20
CA ASP A 117 10.24 6.96 1.82
C ASP A 117 9.15 6.81 2.86
N ALA A 118 8.10 6.06 2.58
CA ALA A 118 7.00 5.87 3.52
C ALA A 118 7.46 5.13 4.78
N LEU A 119 8.39 4.20 4.62
CA LEU A 119 8.94 3.44 5.74
C LEU A 119 10.06 4.19 6.46
N GLY A 120 10.53 5.31 5.90
CA GLY A 120 11.60 6.09 6.48
C GLY A 120 13.00 5.52 6.22
N ASN A 121 13.12 4.55 5.33
CA ASN A 121 14.39 3.88 5.08
C ASN A 121 15.26 4.61 4.08
N GLY A 122 14.71 4.92 2.92
CA GLY A 122 15.49 5.51 1.84
C GLY A 122 15.88 6.94 2.13
N SER A 123 14.94 7.72 2.60
CA SER A 123 15.18 9.14 2.83
C SER A 123 16.18 9.35 3.95
N ALA A 124 16.19 8.48 4.92
CA ALA A 124 17.16 8.59 6.01
C ALA A 124 18.58 8.43 5.47
N ALA A 125 18.74 7.62 4.47
CA ALA A 125 20.06 7.44 3.88
C ALA A 125 20.44 8.62 3.02
N THR A 126 19.48 9.28 2.49
CA THR A 126 19.77 10.33 1.56
C THR A 126 19.82 11.66 2.17
N THR A 127 19.46 11.80 3.09
CA THR A 127 19.29 13.04 3.35
C THR A 127 19.91 13.60 4.25
N GLY A 128 19.90 12.89 4.15
CA GLY A 128 20.23 13.39 4.56
C GLY A 128 20.16 14.32 4.76
N ASN A 129 19.84 14.22 4.77
CA ASN A 129 19.75 14.88 4.76
C ASN A 129 19.63 15.57 5.20
N LYS A 130 19.47 15.39 5.47
CA LYS A 130 19.33 16.04 5.76
C LYS A 130 19.55 16.63 6.02
#